data_00237c8ae40b9d9372cebf6d11d2fa13
#
_entry.id   00237c8ae40b9d9372cebf6d11d2fa13
#
_cell.length_a   1.000
_cell.length_b   1.000
_cell.length_c   1.000
_cell.angle_alpha   90.00
_cell.angle_beta   90.00
_cell.angle_gamma   90.00
#
_symmetry.space_group_name_H-M   'P 1'
#
loop_
_entity.id
_entity.type
_entity.pdbx_description
1 polymer ?
#
loop_
_entity_poly.entity_id
_entity_poly.type
_entity_poly.pdbx_seq_one_letter_code
_entity_poly.pdbx_strand_id
1 'polypeptide(L)'
;MRTKVLAIAVLLLLPAIATAQGGGKSTCDRACLERYIDQYLDAMLAHQVSGKLFAKNCRFTENGVELPLGNEGLWASMVGKGTYKFYVPDVETQQVAFIGTAREESEKPGEGTPVALAIRLKIREGLITEAEQLVIRGTGGMSGGGSMPSAAVSIEKGGAPHRIYSEVIPEAERPSREELIKVANMYFTGMQKNDGKGVYPFTDDCERLENGMQTTNVPLKSGEKKPDPKTSTSYSVSWSCKEQFESGLLHFVSRIRDRRFVAVDRERGLVFAFGFFDHSAGRTRHFKAPDGREVVSGPVEPWTWQIAEIFKIEKGLIRRIEAVLLRCPYGMNSGWSTYEQGMSDEIQIVY
;
A
#
# COMPACT_ATOMS: atom_id res chain seq x y z
N MET A 1 20.02 -30.94 91.85
CA MET A 1 20.19 -31.31 90.45
C MET A 1 19.21 -30.42 89.61
N ARG A 2 19.73 -29.43 88.88
CA ARG A 2 18.93 -28.55 88.03
C ARG A 2 19.24 -28.91 86.59
N THR A 3 18.23 -29.45 85.89
CA THR A 3 18.31 -29.85 84.48
C THR A 3 18.11 -28.62 83.62
N LYS A 4 19.09 -28.24 82.78
CA LYS A 4 18.97 -27.17 81.79
C LYS A 4 18.43 -27.79 80.53
N VAL A 5 17.29 -27.28 80.12
CA VAL A 5 16.67 -27.57 78.78
C VAL A 5 17.26 -26.59 77.74
N LEU A 6 17.90 -27.13 76.75
CA LEU A 6 18.47 -26.37 75.62
C LEU A 6 17.40 -26.29 74.51
N ALA A 7 16.87 -25.10 74.25
CA ALA A 7 15.96 -24.88 73.09
C ALA A 7 16.76 -24.60 71.82
N ILE A 8 16.66 -25.49 70.85
CA ILE A 8 17.22 -25.32 69.50
C ILE A 8 16.20 -24.57 68.64
N ALA A 9 16.52 -23.36 68.27
CA ALA A 9 15.74 -22.57 67.29
C ALA A 9 16.16 -23.02 65.85
N VAL A 10 15.26 -23.67 65.15
CA VAL A 10 15.44 -23.98 63.74
C VAL A 10 14.99 -22.77 62.91
N LEU A 11 15.98 -22.11 62.26
CA LEU A 11 15.74 -21.03 61.32
C LEU A 11 15.38 -21.64 59.95
N LEU A 12 14.09 -21.57 59.58
CA LEU A 12 13.63 -21.95 58.24
C LEU A 12 13.97 -20.82 57.28
N LEU A 13 15.01 -21.01 56.46
CA LEU A 13 15.32 -20.16 55.30
C LEU A 13 14.34 -20.54 54.16
N LEU A 14 13.34 -19.71 53.93
CA LEU A 14 12.51 -19.78 52.73
C LEU A 14 13.30 -19.21 51.55
N PRO A 15 13.44 -19.94 50.41
CA PRO A 15 14.03 -19.36 49.23
C PRO A 15 13.09 -18.30 48.66
N ALA A 16 13.58 -17.06 48.55
CA ALA A 16 12.92 -16.02 47.77
C ALA A 16 12.91 -16.43 46.29
N ILE A 17 11.77 -16.85 45.80
CA ILE A 17 11.55 -17.02 44.35
C ILE A 17 11.50 -15.60 43.77
N ALA A 18 12.63 -15.14 43.23
CA ALA A 18 12.72 -14.00 42.39
C ALA A 18 11.95 -14.33 41.09
N THR A 19 10.71 -13.89 40.98
CA THR A 19 10.02 -13.86 39.69
C THR A 19 10.78 -12.86 38.84
N ALA A 20 11.61 -13.33 37.95
CA ALA A 20 12.14 -12.55 36.85
C ALA A 20 10.92 -12.10 36.03
N GLN A 21 10.49 -10.87 36.22
CA GLN A 21 9.66 -10.18 35.26
C GLN A 21 10.50 -10.07 33.99
N GLY A 22 10.38 -11.08 33.13
CA GLY A 22 10.81 -10.99 31.75
C GLY A 22 10.01 -9.84 31.16
N GLY A 23 10.66 -8.69 30.97
CA GLY A 23 10.14 -7.59 30.17
C GLY A 23 9.99 -8.09 28.74
N GLY A 24 8.93 -8.83 28.47
CA GLY A 24 8.48 -9.14 27.10
C GLY A 24 8.23 -7.81 26.44
N LYS A 25 9.05 -7.48 25.43
CA LYS A 25 8.81 -6.32 24.57
C LYS A 25 7.37 -6.44 24.07
N SER A 26 6.46 -5.54 24.51
CA SER A 26 5.08 -5.60 24.11
C SER A 26 5.02 -5.36 22.62
N THR A 27 4.63 -6.38 21.86
CA THR A 27 4.29 -6.22 20.45
C THR A 27 3.07 -5.34 20.35
N CYS A 28 3.07 -4.39 19.41
CA CYS A 28 1.91 -3.54 19.13
C CYS A 28 0.75 -4.38 18.59
N ASP A 29 -0.43 -4.17 19.14
CA ASP A 29 -1.68 -4.59 18.53
C ASP A 29 -2.07 -3.65 17.38
N ARG A 30 -3.20 -3.94 16.73
CA ARG A 30 -3.75 -3.13 15.65
C ARG A 30 -3.83 -1.63 16.00
N ALA A 31 -4.48 -1.31 17.11
CA ALA A 31 -4.71 0.08 17.50
C ALA A 31 -3.40 0.81 17.84
N CYS A 32 -2.44 0.09 18.39
CA CYS A 32 -1.08 0.60 18.62
C CYS A 32 -0.38 0.95 17.30
N LEU A 33 -0.44 0.08 16.30
CA LEU A 33 0.18 0.32 14.98
C LEU A 33 -0.49 1.49 14.25
N GLU A 34 -1.82 1.58 14.28
CA GLU A 34 -2.57 2.71 13.70
C GLU A 34 -2.16 4.04 14.36
N ARG A 35 -1.98 4.06 15.70
CA ARG A 35 -1.48 5.26 16.41
C ARG A 35 -0.08 5.70 15.98
N TYR A 36 0.80 4.78 15.54
CA TYR A 36 2.11 5.18 15.00
C TYR A 36 1.98 6.00 13.72
N ILE A 37 1.02 5.70 12.85
CA ILE A 37 0.71 6.54 11.68
C ILE A 37 0.23 7.93 12.13
N ASP A 38 -0.72 7.99 13.07
CA ASP A 38 -1.22 9.29 13.56
C ASP A 38 -0.11 10.13 14.18
N GLN A 39 0.77 9.51 15.00
CA GLN A 39 1.93 10.17 15.60
C GLN A 39 2.97 10.61 14.56
N TYR A 40 3.18 9.80 13.52
CA TYR A 40 4.06 10.15 12.40
C TYR A 40 3.54 11.38 11.66
N LEU A 41 2.24 11.42 11.34
CA LEU A 41 1.60 12.58 10.71
C LEU A 41 1.62 13.82 11.62
N ASP A 42 1.44 13.66 12.95
CA ASP A 42 1.54 14.76 13.90
C ASP A 42 2.96 15.32 13.99
N ALA A 43 3.96 14.44 14.01
CA ALA A 43 5.38 14.83 14.01
C ALA A 43 5.77 15.56 12.72
N MET A 44 5.28 15.09 11.57
CA MET A 44 5.50 15.72 10.26
C MET A 44 4.83 17.10 10.20
N LEU A 45 3.59 17.24 10.66
CA LEU A 45 2.89 18.52 10.73
C LEU A 45 3.57 19.52 11.68
N ALA A 46 4.15 19.02 12.77
CA ALA A 46 4.92 19.83 13.70
C ALA A 46 6.36 20.11 13.24
N HIS A 47 6.80 19.52 12.12
CA HIS A 47 8.19 19.55 11.62
C HIS A 47 9.21 19.15 12.70
N GLN A 48 8.88 18.12 13.50
CA GLN A 48 9.69 17.72 14.66
C GLN A 48 9.97 16.22 14.66
N VAL A 49 11.24 15.86 14.63
CA VAL A 49 11.71 14.48 14.80
C VAL A 49 12.09 14.26 16.25
N SER A 50 11.32 13.42 16.96
CA SER A 50 11.56 13.10 18.36
C SER A 50 12.20 11.72 18.52
N GLY A 51 13.28 11.63 19.28
CA GLY A 51 13.90 10.35 19.67
C GLY A 51 13.02 9.43 20.52
N LYS A 52 11.83 9.91 20.96
CA LYS A 52 10.81 9.07 21.61
C LYS A 52 9.92 8.35 20.59
N LEU A 53 9.88 8.79 19.34
CA LEU A 53 9.08 8.22 18.26
C LEU A 53 9.96 7.54 17.21
N PHE A 54 11.12 8.11 16.89
CA PHE A 54 12.01 7.64 15.84
C PHE A 54 13.31 7.07 16.39
N ALA A 55 13.78 5.98 15.80
CA ALA A 55 15.13 5.48 16.02
C ALA A 55 16.15 6.50 15.46
N LYS A 56 17.32 6.59 16.09
CA LYS A 56 18.39 7.51 15.67
C LYS A 56 18.81 7.35 14.20
N ASN A 57 18.73 6.11 13.71
CA ASN A 57 19.08 5.72 12.34
C ASN A 57 17.81 5.33 11.53
N CYS A 58 16.68 5.99 11.80
CA CYS A 58 15.47 5.76 11.03
C CYS A 58 15.73 6.05 9.55
N ARG A 59 15.52 5.05 8.71
CA ARG A 59 15.63 5.21 7.26
C ARG A 59 14.35 5.82 6.71
N PHE A 60 14.48 6.89 5.94
CA PHE A 60 13.34 7.59 5.34
C PHE A 60 13.50 7.71 3.83
N THR A 61 12.41 7.45 3.09
CA THR A 61 12.33 7.74 1.66
C THR A 61 11.03 8.48 1.33
N GLU A 62 11.11 9.43 0.39
CA GLU A 62 9.96 10.00 -0.28
C GLU A 62 10.08 9.79 -1.79
N ASN A 63 9.03 9.25 -2.42
CA ASN A 63 8.98 9.02 -3.86
C ASN A 63 10.21 8.26 -4.41
N GLY A 64 10.68 7.25 -3.67
CA GLY A 64 11.82 6.42 -4.04
C GLY A 64 13.20 7.05 -3.82
N VAL A 65 13.28 8.23 -3.24
CA VAL A 65 14.54 8.91 -2.91
C VAL A 65 14.78 8.84 -1.41
N GLU A 66 15.95 8.35 -0.99
CA GLU A 66 16.36 8.40 0.42
C GLU A 66 16.74 9.84 0.80
N LEU A 67 16.11 10.35 1.85
CA LEU A 67 16.22 11.74 2.29
C LEU A 67 16.50 11.80 3.80
N PRO A 68 17.09 12.89 4.30
CA PRO A 68 17.13 13.17 5.73
C PRO A 68 15.71 13.32 6.30
N LEU A 69 15.42 12.57 7.36
CA LEU A 69 14.10 12.65 8.01
C LEU A 69 13.93 14.02 8.72
N GLY A 70 12.82 14.68 8.46
CA GLY A 70 12.39 15.89 9.17
C GLY A 70 12.62 17.21 8.41
N ASN A 71 13.46 17.21 7.37
CA ASN A 71 13.88 18.48 6.72
C ASN A 71 13.55 18.55 5.23
N GLU A 72 13.10 17.43 4.62
CA GLU A 72 12.99 17.30 3.18
C GLU A 72 11.59 16.85 2.77
N GLY A 73 11.22 17.14 1.53
CA GLY A 73 9.96 16.73 0.94
C GLY A 73 8.76 17.25 1.74
N LEU A 74 7.75 16.40 1.92
CA LEU A 74 6.54 16.76 2.65
C LEU A 74 6.81 17.08 4.14
N TRP A 75 7.88 16.55 4.73
CA TRP A 75 8.30 16.91 6.09
C TRP A 75 8.63 18.39 6.24
N ALA A 76 9.10 19.04 5.16
CA ALA A 76 9.39 20.48 5.18
C ALA A 76 8.16 21.36 4.86
N SER A 77 7.15 20.80 4.19
CA SER A 77 6.07 21.59 3.58
C SER A 77 4.65 21.25 4.06
N MET A 78 4.47 20.25 4.93
CA MET A 78 3.17 19.86 5.43
C MET A 78 2.56 20.93 6.35
N VAL A 79 1.35 21.41 6.03
CA VAL A 79 0.64 22.44 6.80
C VAL A 79 -0.70 21.94 7.34
N GLY A 80 -1.11 20.72 7.03
CA GLY A 80 -2.37 20.15 7.52
C GLY A 80 -2.53 18.68 7.21
N LYS A 81 -3.32 17.99 8.02
CA LYS A 81 -3.79 16.61 7.77
C LYS A 81 -5.05 16.68 6.92
N GLY A 82 -5.20 15.73 5.98
CA GLY A 82 -6.45 15.55 5.25
C GLY A 82 -7.47 14.72 6.00
N THR A 83 -8.58 14.43 5.34
CA THR A 83 -9.74 13.77 5.97
C THR A 83 -9.79 12.26 5.72
N TYR A 84 -9.11 11.76 4.67
CA TYR A 84 -9.10 10.34 4.34
C TYR A 84 -8.00 9.59 5.08
N LYS A 85 -8.37 8.46 5.70
CA LYS A 85 -7.44 7.62 6.48
C LYS A 85 -7.78 6.15 6.27
N PHE A 86 -6.86 5.41 5.65
CA PHE A 86 -6.98 3.97 5.46
C PHE A 86 -5.74 3.27 5.99
N TYR A 87 -5.88 2.50 7.06
CA TYR A 87 -4.80 1.79 7.75
C TYR A 87 -4.79 0.32 7.38
N VAL A 88 -3.59 -0.23 7.18
CA VAL A 88 -3.33 -1.67 7.02
C VAL A 88 -2.27 -2.08 8.05
N PRO A 89 -2.67 -2.36 9.31
CA PRO A 89 -1.74 -2.79 10.35
C PRO A 89 -1.39 -4.27 10.20
N ASP A 90 -0.10 -4.57 10.24
CA ASP A 90 0.48 -5.90 10.21
C ASP A 90 1.08 -6.23 11.57
N VAL A 91 0.29 -6.87 12.42
CA VAL A 91 0.70 -7.21 13.78
C VAL A 91 1.78 -8.30 13.84
N GLU A 92 1.91 -9.12 12.79
CA GLU A 92 2.89 -10.20 12.74
C GLU A 92 4.32 -9.66 12.51
N THR A 93 4.45 -8.67 11.63
CA THR A 93 5.75 -8.08 11.28
C THR A 93 6.01 -6.73 11.93
N GLN A 94 5.06 -6.24 12.73
CA GLN A 94 5.13 -4.94 13.41
C GLN A 94 5.35 -3.80 12.41
N GLN A 95 4.57 -3.84 11.33
CA GLN A 95 4.52 -2.81 10.30
C GLN A 95 3.11 -2.25 10.20
N VAL A 96 3.00 -1.05 9.72
CA VAL A 96 1.71 -0.46 9.35
C VAL A 96 1.84 0.28 8.04
N ALA A 97 0.92 0.00 7.13
CA ALA A 97 0.77 0.77 5.91
C ALA A 97 -0.49 1.63 5.96
N PHE A 98 -0.50 2.68 5.14
CA PHE A 98 -1.53 3.71 5.18
C PHE A 98 -1.71 4.34 3.81
N ILE A 99 -2.95 4.59 3.41
CA ILE A 99 -3.31 5.55 2.37
C ILE A 99 -4.12 6.67 3.02
N GLY A 100 -3.76 7.90 2.70
CA GLY A 100 -4.44 9.07 3.26
C GLY A 100 -4.23 10.34 2.47
N THR A 101 -4.60 11.47 3.07
CA THR A 101 -4.43 12.79 2.47
C THR A 101 -3.82 13.77 3.46
N ALA A 102 -3.15 14.78 2.92
CA ALA A 102 -2.56 15.88 3.68
C ALA A 102 -2.71 17.20 2.92
N ARG A 103 -2.20 18.26 3.52
CA ARG A 103 -2.10 19.60 2.90
C ARG A 103 -0.64 20.01 2.92
N GLU A 104 -0.13 20.37 1.79
CA GLU A 104 1.20 20.94 1.58
C GLU A 104 1.11 22.46 1.44
N GLU A 105 2.15 23.19 1.84
CA GLU A 105 2.20 24.63 1.69
C GLU A 105 1.86 25.07 0.26
N SER A 106 1.16 26.18 0.13
CA SER A 106 0.79 26.76 -1.16
C SER A 106 1.13 28.25 -1.21
N GLU A 107 1.20 28.79 -2.42
CA GLU A 107 1.42 30.24 -2.61
C GLU A 107 0.29 31.09 -2.01
N LYS A 108 -0.90 30.49 -1.78
CA LYS A 108 -2.03 31.13 -1.14
C LYS A 108 -2.01 30.87 0.36
N PRO A 109 -1.78 31.87 1.20
CA PRO A 109 -1.78 31.69 2.65
C PRO A 109 -3.09 31.08 3.17
N GLY A 110 -2.96 30.06 4.02
CA GLY A 110 -4.08 29.43 4.72
C GLY A 110 -4.83 28.32 3.96
N GLU A 111 -4.54 28.11 2.67
CA GLU A 111 -5.21 27.10 1.84
C GLU A 111 -4.28 25.95 1.48
N GLY A 112 -3.63 25.24 2.21
CA GLY A 112 -2.67 24.21 1.78
C GLY A 112 -3.14 23.40 0.55
N THR A 113 -2.20 23.05 -0.32
CA THR A 113 -2.46 22.24 -1.52
C THR A 113 -2.71 20.78 -1.14
N PRO A 114 -3.84 20.19 -1.56
CA PRO A 114 -4.14 18.79 -1.25
C PRO A 114 -3.15 17.82 -1.91
N VAL A 115 -2.59 16.90 -1.11
CA VAL A 115 -1.72 15.80 -1.57
C VAL A 115 -2.24 14.48 -1.04
N ALA A 116 -2.14 13.42 -1.86
CA ALA A 116 -2.43 12.07 -1.41
C ALA A 116 -1.14 11.39 -0.93
N LEU A 117 -1.27 10.46 0.00
CA LEU A 117 -0.16 9.80 0.67
C LEU A 117 -0.33 8.29 0.63
N ALA A 118 0.77 7.58 0.43
CA ALA A 118 0.92 6.22 0.92
C ALA A 118 2.14 6.16 1.84
N ILE A 119 1.99 5.54 2.99
CA ILE A 119 3.04 5.46 4.02
C ILE A 119 3.18 4.01 4.47
N ARG A 120 4.43 3.57 4.67
CA ARG A 120 4.76 2.36 5.42
C ARG A 120 5.69 2.74 6.56
N LEU A 121 5.35 2.29 7.76
CA LEU A 121 6.22 2.39 8.93
C LEU A 121 6.58 1.00 9.43
N LYS A 122 7.82 0.82 9.86
CA LYS A 122 8.29 -0.36 10.58
C LYS A 122 8.67 0.02 12.00
N ILE A 123 8.08 -0.69 12.93
CA ILE A 123 8.26 -0.46 14.36
C ILE A 123 9.17 -1.55 14.95
N ARG A 124 10.24 -1.13 15.60
CA ARG A 124 11.10 -2.02 16.37
C ARG A 124 11.39 -1.38 17.73
N GLU A 125 11.23 -2.17 18.79
CA GLU A 125 11.53 -1.72 20.17
C GLU A 125 10.76 -0.44 20.57
N GLY A 126 9.55 -0.27 20.03
CA GLY A 126 8.72 0.92 20.30
C GLY A 126 9.12 2.17 19.53
N LEU A 127 10.00 2.07 18.54
CA LEU A 127 10.43 3.19 17.71
C LEU A 127 10.21 2.90 16.23
N ILE A 128 9.93 3.94 15.46
CA ILE A 128 9.90 3.88 14.00
C ILE A 128 11.35 3.77 13.51
N THR A 129 11.67 2.66 12.86
CA THR A 129 13.02 2.40 12.30
C THR A 129 13.09 2.62 10.80
N GLU A 130 11.94 2.50 10.12
CA GLU A 130 11.82 2.72 8.69
C GLU A 130 10.54 3.50 8.40
N ALA A 131 10.64 4.48 7.54
CA ALA A 131 9.50 5.24 7.01
C ALA A 131 9.66 5.37 5.49
N GLU A 132 8.75 4.76 4.75
CA GLU A 132 8.66 4.88 3.30
C GLU A 132 7.37 5.61 2.96
N GLN A 133 7.46 6.69 2.20
CA GLN A 133 6.27 7.41 1.77
C GLN A 133 6.27 7.71 0.28
N LEU A 134 5.07 7.67 -0.29
CA LEU A 134 4.75 8.11 -1.63
C LEU A 134 3.82 9.32 -1.51
N VAL A 135 4.23 10.46 -2.07
CA VAL A 135 3.47 11.70 -2.04
C VAL A 135 2.99 12.01 -3.46
N ILE A 136 1.68 12.02 -3.64
CA ILE A 136 1.04 12.23 -4.92
C ILE A 136 0.51 13.66 -4.99
N ARG A 137 1.20 14.48 -5.77
CA ARG A 137 0.84 15.87 -6.05
C ARG A 137 0.00 15.97 -7.33
N GLY A 138 -0.99 16.84 -7.34
CA GLY A 138 -1.89 16.98 -8.47
C GLY A 138 -2.63 15.67 -8.81
N THR A 139 -2.69 15.31 -10.07
CA THR A 139 -3.31 14.05 -10.54
C THR A 139 -2.41 12.84 -10.41
N GLY A 140 -1.16 12.99 -9.90
CA GLY A 140 -0.14 11.94 -9.91
C GLY A 140 0.39 11.61 -11.32
N GLY A 141 0.02 12.40 -12.32
CA GLY A 141 0.36 12.17 -13.73
C GLY A 141 -0.68 11.34 -14.49
N MET A 142 -1.82 11.01 -13.87
CA MET A 142 -2.96 10.45 -14.60
C MET A 142 -3.50 11.49 -15.57
N SER A 143 -3.78 11.06 -16.79
CA SER A 143 -4.36 11.88 -17.85
C SER A 143 -5.78 11.42 -18.18
N GLY A 144 -6.68 12.37 -18.33
CA GLY A 144 -8.06 12.16 -18.75
C GLY A 144 -8.55 13.38 -19.53
N GLY A 145 -9.63 13.23 -20.28
CA GLY A 145 -10.23 14.36 -20.98
C GLY A 145 -10.81 15.38 -20.00
N GLY A 146 -10.39 16.64 -20.11
CA GLY A 146 -10.87 17.74 -19.28
C GLY A 146 -9.98 18.05 -18.07
N SER A 147 -10.44 18.93 -17.19
CA SER A 147 -9.77 19.27 -15.93
C SER A 147 -10.04 18.18 -14.89
N MET A 148 -9.07 17.30 -14.64
CA MET A 148 -9.17 16.29 -13.60
C MET A 148 -8.84 16.91 -12.23
N PRO A 149 -9.60 16.57 -11.17
CA PRO A 149 -9.24 16.96 -9.82
C PRO A 149 -7.93 16.27 -9.40
N SER A 150 -7.26 16.80 -8.38
CA SER A 150 -6.08 16.13 -7.81
C SER A 150 -6.47 14.79 -7.20
N ALA A 151 -5.48 13.89 -7.05
CA ALA A 151 -5.65 12.59 -6.40
C ALA A 151 -6.28 12.74 -5.00
N ALA A 152 -5.75 13.66 -4.19
CA ALA A 152 -6.26 13.90 -2.84
C ALA A 152 -7.73 14.38 -2.83
N VAL A 153 -8.10 15.29 -3.72
CA VAL A 153 -9.48 15.76 -3.84
C VAL A 153 -10.42 14.64 -4.26
N SER A 154 -9.99 13.77 -5.19
CA SER A 154 -10.77 12.62 -5.64
C SER A 154 -10.97 11.60 -4.51
N ILE A 155 -9.91 11.32 -3.74
CA ILE A 155 -9.95 10.40 -2.59
C ILE A 155 -10.88 10.95 -1.51
N GLU A 156 -10.73 12.22 -1.12
CA GLU A 156 -11.54 12.85 -0.07
C GLU A 156 -13.01 12.96 -0.46
N LYS A 157 -13.33 13.12 -1.76
CA LYS A 157 -14.69 13.09 -2.26
C LYS A 157 -15.37 11.73 -2.03
N GLY A 158 -14.61 10.65 -2.01
CA GLY A 158 -15.07 9.30 -1.63
C GLY A 158 -15.44 9.17 -0.15
N GLY A 159 -15.01 10.11 0.70
CA GLY A 159 -15.30 10.16 2.14
C GLY A 159 -14.36 9.27 2.94
N ALA A 160 -14.82 8.09 3.35
CA ALA A 160 -14.03 7.10 4.10
C ALA A 160 -13.72 5.87 3.23
N PRO A 161 -12.75 5.05 3.63
CA PRO A 161 -12.53 3.75 2.99
C PRO A 161 -13.82 2.93 2.93
N HIS A 162 -14.04 2.24 1.83
CA HIS A 162 -15.25 1.44 1.66
C HIS A 162 -15.40 0.41 2.80
N ARG A 163 -16.62 0.24 3.32
CA ARG A 163 -16.91 -0.61 4.50
C ARG A 163 -16.37 -2.05 4.37
N ILE A 164 -16.25 -2.58 3.16
CA ILE A 164 -15.73 -3.92 2.90
C ILE A 164 -14.32 -4.13 3.48
N TYR A 165 -13.51 -3.08 3.56
CA TYR A 165 -12.17 -3.15 4.11
C TYR A 165 -12.13 -3.35 5.64
N SER A 166 -13.22 -3.04 6.33
CA SER A 166 -13.36 -3.25 7.78
C SER A 166 -14.02 -4.60 8.14
N GLU A 167 -14.54 -5.34 7.15
CA GLU A 167 -15.15 -6.64 7.38
C GLU A 167 -14.10 -7.65 7.88
N VAL A 168 -14.38 -8.26 9.03
CA VAL A 168 -13.49 -9.22 9.71
C VAL A 168 -13.77 -10.62 9.19
N ILE A 169 -12.70 -11.34 8.84
CA ILE A 169 -12.76 -12.77 8.48
C ILE A 169 -12.76 -13.57 9.78
N PRO A 170 -13.70 -14.50 9.97
CA PRO A 170 -13.71 -15.40 11.11
C PRO A 170 -12.36 -16.12 11.27
N GLU A 171 -11.87 -16.27 12.48
CA GLU A 171 -10.53 -16.80 12.76
C GLU A 171 -10.24 -18.14 12.07
N ALA A 172 -11.22 -19.05 12.07
CA ALA A 172 -11.13 -20.36 11.42
C ALA A 172 -11.05 -20.30 9.89
N GLU A 173 -11.43 -19.17 9.27
CA GLU A 173 -11.44 -18.96 7.82
C GLU A 173 -10.32 -18.03 7.34
N ARG A 174 -9.49 -17.49 8.27
CA ARG A 174 -8.42 -16.56 7.92
C ARG A 174 -7.35 -17.25 7.10
N PRO A 175 -7.08 -16.74 5.88
CA PRO A 175 -5.98 -17.25 5.07
C PRO A 175 -4.64 -17.02 5.76
N SER A 176 -3.63 -17.80 5.40
CA SER A 176 -2.25 -17.51 5.77
C SER A 176 -1.76 -16.22 5.09
N ARG A 177 -0.67 -15.67 5.62
CA ARG A 177 0.02 -14.52 5.02
C ARG A 177 0.44 -14.80 3.57
N GLU A 178 1.01 -15.97 3.35
CA GLU A 178 1.52 -16.43 2.05
C GLU A 178 0.39 -16.59 1.03
N GLU A 179 -0.76 -17.12 1.45
CA GLU A 179 -1.94 -17.25 0.58
C GLU A 179 -2.47 -15.88 0.15
N LEU A 180 -2.56 -14.92 1.06
CA LEU A 180 -2.99 -13.54 0.75
C LEU A 180 -2.03 -12.87 -0.22
N ILE A 181 -0.71 -12.94 0.02
CA ILE A 181 0.32 -12.39 -0.88
C ILE A 181 0.27 -13.07 -2.25
N LYS A 182 0.11 -14.39 -2.29
CA LYS A 182 -0.01 -15.14 -3.55
C LYS A 182 -1.19 -14.63 -4.39
N VAL A 183 -2.36 -14.46 -3.78
CA VAL A 183 -3.55 -13.95 -4.49
C VAL A 183 -3.34 -12.51 -4.97
N ALA A 184 -2.80 -11.63 -4.14
CA ALA A 184 -2.47 -10.27 -4.54
C ALA A 184 -1.46 -10.24 -5.71
N ASN A 185 -0.43 -11.10 -5.68
CA ASN A 185 0.56 -11.18 -6.77
C ASN A 185 -0.01 -11.75 -8.07
N MET A 186 -1.08 -12.54 -8.02
CA MET A 186 -1.76 -13.01 -9.26
C MET A 186 -2.32 -11.82 -10.07
N TYR A 187 -2.71 -10.73 -9.40
CA TYR A 187 -3.08 -9.48 -10.06
C TYR A 187 -1.90 -8.91 -10.87
N PHE A 188 -0.74 -8.73 -10.24
CA PHE A 188 0.45 -8.21 -10.92
C PHE A 188 0.90 -9.12 -12.08
N THR A 189 0.94 -10.42 -11.83
CA THR A 189 1.34 -11.40 -12.85
C THR A 189 0.36 -11.44 -14.02
N GLY A 190 -0.94 -11.41 -13.73
CA GLY A 190 -1.98 -11.43 -14.75
C GLY A 190 -1.95 -10.18 -15.64
N MET A 191 -1.77 -8.99 -15.02
CA MET A 191 -1.66 -7.73 -15.73
C MET A 191 -0.40 -7.69 -16.62
N GLN A 192 0.75 -8.14 -16.11
CA GLN A 192 2.00 -8.16 -16.88
C GLN A 192 1.95 -9.17 -18.03
N LYS A 193 1.42 -10.37 -17.82
CA LYS A 193 1.27 -11.38 -18.88
C LYS A 193 0.28 -10.93 -19.95
N ASN A 194 -0.82 -10.37 -19.54
CA ASN A 194 -1.86 -9.80 -20.40
C ASN A 194 -2.25 -10.72 -21.58
N ASP A 195 -2.30 -12.03 -21.33
CA ASP A 195 -2.58 -13.05 -22.35
C ASP A 195 -4.06 -13.45 -22.42
N GLY A 196 -4.88 -12.88 -21.56
CA GLY A 196 -6.33 -13.15 -21.48
C GLY A 196 -6.68 -14.59 -21.08
N LYS A 197 -5.68 -15.42 -20.73
CA LYS A 197 -5.82 -16.87 -20.47
C LYS A 197 -5.46 -17.24 -19.04
N GLY A 198 -5.09 -16.28 -18.20
CA GLY A 198 -4.69 -16.52 -16.82
C GLY A 198 -5.88 -16.84 -15.91
N VAL A 199 -5.56 -17.30 -14.71
CA VAL A 199 -6.53 -17.35 -13.60
C VAL A 199 -6.53 -15.97 -12.95
N TYR A 200 -7.64 -15.26 -13.08
CA TYR A 200 -7.81 -13.92 -12.53
C TYR A 200 -8.73 -14.00 -11.30
N PRO A 201 -8.16 -13.90 -10.09
CA PRO A 201 -8.88 -14.20 -8.85
C PRO A 201 -9.74 -13.02 -8.39
N PHE A 202 -10.69 -12.59 -9.23
CA PHE A 202 -11.62 -11.52 -8.89
C PHE A 202 -13.02 -12.05 -8.58
N THR A 203 -13.70 -11.38 -7.64
CA THR A 203 -15.16 -11.52 -7.54
C THR A 203 -15.82 -10.80 -8.71
N ASP A 204 -17.08 -11.16 -9.02
CA ASP A 204 -17.82 -10.53 -10.12
C ASP A 204 -18.10 -9.03 -9.88
N ASP A 205 -18.19 -8.64 -8.59
CA ASP A 205 -18.41 -7.27 -8.13
C ASP A 205 -17.10 -6.54 -7.78
N CYS A 206 -15.95 -7.07 -8.17
CA CYS A 206 -14.67 -6.44 -7.91
C CYS A 206 -14.61 -5.02 -8.51
N GLU A 207 -14.27 -4.05 -7.67
CA GLU A 207 -14.01 -2.66 -8.08
C GLU A 207 -12.58 -2.25 -7.78
N ARG A 208 -12.02 -1.41 -8.67
CA ARG A 208 -10.71 -0.80 -8.50
C ARG A 208 -10.81 0.72 -8.55
N LEU A 209 -10.18 1.34 -7.54
CA LEU A 209 -9.98 2.78 -7.48
C LEU A 209 -8.49 3.08 -7.63
N GLU A 210 -8.17 4.08 -8.45
CA GLU A 210 -6.80 4.57 -8.67
C GLU A 210 -6.80 6.10 -8.49
N ASN A 211 -6.00 6.61 -7.57
CA ASN A 211 -6.01 8.03 -7.17
C ASN A 211 -7.43 8.57 -6.86
N GLY A 212 -8.25 7.73 -6.20
CA GLY A 212 -9.63 8.06 -5.84
C GLY A 212 -10.65 7.99 -6.99
N MET A 213 -10.24 7.62 -8.18
CA MET A 213 -11.15 7.45 -9.34
C MET A 213 -11.44 5.97 -9.56
N GLN A 214 -12.71 5.65 -9.81
CA GLN A 214 -13.11 4.31 -10.20
C GLN A 214 -12.61 3.99 -11.61
N THR A 215 -11.88 2.87 -11.76
CA THR A 215 -11.27 2.44 -13.04
C THR A 215 -11.78 1.09 -13.54
N THR A 216 -12.78 0.53 -12.86
CA THR A 216 -13.54 -0.66 -13.29
C THR A 216 -15.02 -0.42 -13.05
N ASN A 217 -15.89 -1.11 -13.81
CA ASN A 217 -17.36 -1.01 -13.65
C ASN A 217 -17.89 0.44 -13.64
N VAL A 218 -17.20 1.37 -14.31
CA VAL A 218 -17.66 2.76 -14.40
C VAL A 218 -18.99 2.80 -15.16
N PRO A 219 -20.04 3.41 -14.58
CA PRO A 219 -21.34 3.51 -15.22
C PRO A 219 -21.24 4.21 -16.57
N LEU A 220 -21.94 3.67 -17.56
CA LEU A 220 -22.04 4.27 -18.88
C LEU A 220 -23.01 5.46 -18.85
N LYS A 221 -22.77 6.44 -19.72
CA LYS A 221 -23.72 7.53 -19.93
C LYS A 221 -24.97 6.99 -20.63
N SER A 222 -26.08 7.70 -20.46
CA SER A 222 -27.34 7.34 -21.14
C SER A 222 -27.14 7.22 -22.64
N GLY A 223 -27.55 6.08 -23.20
CA GLY A 223 -27.40 5.77 -24.63
C GLY A 223 -26.07 5.16 -25.05
N GLU A 224 -25.07 5.13 -24.20
CA GLU A 224 -23.81 4.44 -24.49
C GLU A 224 -23.97 2.91 -24.32
N LYS A 225 -23.29 2.14 -25.18
CA LYS A 225 -23.21 0.70 -25.07
C LYS A 225 -21.85 0.29 -24.49
N LYS A 226 -21.85 -0.68 -23.57
CA LYS A 226 -20.63 -1.26 -23.05
C LYS A 226 -19.83 -1.88 -24.21
N PRO A 227 -18.55 -1.48 -24.42
CA PRO A 227 -17.73 -2.11 -25.43
C PRO A 227 -17.53 -3.59 -25.10
N ASP A 228 -17.52 -4.44 -26.12
CA ASP A 228 -17.22 -5.87 -25.93
C ASP A 228 -15.71 -6.06 -25.75
N PRO A 229 -15.24 -6.63 -24.63
CA PRO A 229 -13.81 -6.88 -24.38
C PRO A 229 -13.13 -7.74 -25.44
N LYS A 230 -13.90 -8.58 -26.14
CA LYS A 230 -13.38 -9.51 -27.18
C LYS A 230 -13.22 -8.88 -28.57
N THR A 231 -13.87 -7.75 -28.81
CA THR A 231 -13.84 -7.11 -30.13
C THR A 231 -13.27 -5.69 -30.10
N SER A 232 -13.22 -5.06 -28.92
CA SER A 232 -12.68 -3.71 -28.75
C SER A 232 -11.17 -3.67 -29.00
N THR A 233 -10.69 -2.61 -29.63
CA THR A 233 -9.27 -2.29 -29.77
C THR A 233 -8.82 -1.22 -28.77
N SER A 234 -9.72 -0.77 -27.91
CA SER A 234 -9.47 0.22 -26.86
C SER A 234 -9.88 -0.31 -25.50
N TYR A 235 -9.04 -0.08 -24.49
CA TYR A 235 -9.32 -0.38 -23.10
C TYR A 235 -10.53 0.43 -22.60
N SER A 236 -11.36 -0.18 -21.75
CA SER A 236 -12.52 0.50 -21.17
C SER A 236 -12.57 0.37 -19.65
N VAL A 237 -12.84 1.50 -18.99
CA VAL A 237 -13.08 1.56 -17.54
C VAL A 237 -14.50 1.05 -17.18
N SER A 238 -15.38 0.85 -18.15
CA SER A 238 -16.71 0.25 -17.92
C SER A 238 -16.67 -1.27 -17.76
N TRP A 239 -15.54 -1.89 -18.06
CA TRP A 239 -15.33 -3.33 -17.83
C TRP A 239 -15.09 -3.64 -16.37
N SER A 240 -15.50 -4.84 -15.94
CA SER A 240 -15.14 -5.39 -14.62
C SER A 240 -13.65 -5.66 -14.51
N CYS A 241 -13.15 -5.88 -13.29
CA CYS A 241 -11.77 -6.30 -13.07
C CYS A 241 -11.38 -7.48 -13.98
N LYS A 242 -12.26 -8.49 -14.07
CA LYS A 242 -12.02 -9.70 -14.85
C LYS A 242 -12.02 -9.43 -16.35
N GLU A 243 -13.02 -8.70 -16.86
CA GLU A 243 -13.12 -8.35 -18.29
C GLU A 243 -11.90 -7.55 -18.78
N GLN A 244 -11.35 -6.66 -17.94
CA GLN A 244 -10.14 -5.91 -18.29
C GLN A 244 -8.94 -6.83 -18.50
N PHE A 245 -8.77 -7.84 -17.65
CA PHE A 245 -7.68 -8.82 -17.75
C PHE A 245 -7.89 -9.81 -18.91
N GLU A 246 -9.12 -10.27 -19.11
CA GLU A 246 -9.49 -11.18 -20.21
C GLU A 246 -9.41 -10.50 -21.59
N SER A 247 -9.52 -9.18 -21.65
CA SER A 247 -9.46 -8.43 -22.92
C SER A 247 -8.09 -8.51 -23.61
N GLY A 248 -7.02 -8.74 -22.83
CA GLY A 248 -5.65 -8.69 -23.34
C GLY A 248 -5.18 -7.28 -23.73
N LEU A 249 -5.88 -6.21 -23.29
CA LEU A 249 -5.59 -4.82 -23.68
C LEU A 249 -4.80 -4.04 -22.62
N LEU A 250 -4.32 -4.68 -21.55
CA LEU A 250 -3.43 -4.07 -20.56
C LEU A 250 -1.95 -4.05 -20.99
N HIS A 251 -1.67 -4.37 -22.25
CA HIS A 251 -0.32 -4.49 -22.80
C HIS A 251 0.53 -3.22 -22.71
N PHE A 252 -0.09 -2.08 -22.47
CA PHE A 252 0.62 -0.84 -22.20
C PHE A 252 1.42 -0.87 -20.88
N VAL A 253 1.10 -1.78 -19.96
CA VAL A 253 1.95 -2.13 -18.82
C VAL A 253 2.92 -3.21 -19.28
N SER A 254 4.15 -2.81 -19.60
CA SER A 254 5.13 -3.70 -20.20
C SER A 254 5.89 -4.56 -19.19
N ARG A 255 5.95 -4.13 -17.91
CA ARG A 255 6.58 -4.86 -16.82
C ARG A 255 6.06 -4.32 -15.47
N ILE A 256 5.84 -5.24 -14.53
CA ILE A 256 5.55 -4.91 -13.12
C ILE A 256 6.67 -5.49 -12.27
N ARG A 257 7.47 -4.64 -11.65
CA ARG A 257 8.71 -4.98 -10.95
C ARG A 257 8.76 -4.40 -9.54
N ASP A 258 9.79 -4.81 -8.77
CA ASP A 258 9.97 -4.40 -7.37
C ASP A 258 8.68 -4.62 -6.55
N ARG A 259 8.10 -5.82 -6.68
CA ARG A 259 6.82 -6.20 -6.06
C ARG A 259 7.03 -6.48 -4.59
N ARG A 260 6.92 -5.45 -3.75
CA ARG A 260 7.17 -5.51 -2.31
C ARG A 260 5.87 -5.56 -1.52
N PHE A 261 5.59 -6.71 -0.90
CA PHE A 261 4.43 -6.92 -0.05
C PHE A 261 4.83 -6.57 1.39
N VAL A 262 4.44 -5.38 1.85
CA VAL A 262 5.00 -4.74 3.04
C VAL A 262 4.10 -4.82 4.27
N ALA A 263 2.80 -5.01 4.11
CA ALA A 263 1.90 -5.20 5.24
C ALA A 263 0.75 -6.15 4.87
N VAL A 264 0.40 -7.06 5.78
CA VAL A 264 -0.69 -8.03 5.63
C VAL A 264 -1.53 -8.05 6.89
N ASP A 265 -2.78 -7.66 6.75
CA ASP A 265 -3.78 -7.76 7.80
C ASP A 265 -4.65 -9.00 7.57
N ARG A 266 -4.29 -10.12 8.20
CA ARG A 266 -5.00 -11.39 8.04
C ARG A 266 -6.41 -11.36 8.59
N GLU A 267 -6.65 -10.55 9.63
CA GLU A 267 -7.97 -10.42 10.23
C GLU A 267 -9.01 -9.87 9.25
N ARG A 268 -8.58 -8.93 8.41
CA ARG A 268 -9.43 -8.28 7.41
C ARG A 268 -9.13 -8.71 5.98
N GLY A 269 -8.18 -9.62 5.78
CA GLY A 269 -7.77 -10.06 4.45
C GLY A 269 -7.23 -8.94 3.57
N LEU A 270 -6.44 -8.02 4.16
CA LEU A 270 -5.83 -6.91 3.43
C LEU A 270 -4.37 -7.18 3.14
N VAL A 271 -3.96 -6.83 1.94
CA VAL A 271 -2.55 -6.86 1.52
C VAL A 271 -2.18 -5.49 0.98
N PHE A 272 -1.10 -4.92 1.49
CA PHE A 272 -0.53 -3.68 0.97
C PHE A 272 0.79 -3.97 0.25
N ALA A 273 0.90 -3.50 -0.98
CA ALA A 273 2.10 -3.66 -1.79
C ALA A 273 2.56 -2.34 -2.40
N PHE A 274 3.88 -2.18 -2.50
CA PHE A 274 4.51 -1.22 -3.40
C PHE A 274 5.02 -1.94 -4.65
N GLY A 275 5.11 -1.21 -5.75
CA GLY A 275 5.69 -1.71 -6.99
C GLY A 275 5.85 -0.63 -8.05
N PHE A 276 6.42 -1.03 -9.17
CA PHE A 276 6.60 -0.16 -10.33
C PHE A 276 5.98 -0.79 -11.57
N PHE A 277 5.13 -0.02 -12.26
CA PHE A 277 4.51 -0.42 -13.52
C PHE A 277 5.18 0.35 -14.65
N ASP A 278 6.04 -0.32 -15.40
CA ASP A 278 6.76 0.26 -16.53
C ASP A 278 5.88 0.30 -17.79
N HIS A 279 5.98 1.41 -18.49
CA HIS A 279 5.28 1.67 -19.75
C HIS A 279 6.33 2.00 -20.82
N SER A 280 6.74 0.99 -21.58
CA SER A 280 7.95 1.06 -22.45
C SER A 280 7.81 1.94 -23.67
N ALA A 281 6.61 2.23 -24.14
CA ALA A 281 6.39 3.05 -25.34
C ALA A 281 6.91 2.44 -26.65
N GLY A 282 6.93 3.22 -27.73
CA GLY A 282 7.51 2.81 -29.01
C GLY A 282 6.87 1.55 -29.62
N ARG A 283 7.67 0.53 -29.87
CA ARG A 283 7.19 -0.70 -30.50
C ARG A 283 6.15 -1.44 -29.67
N THR A 284 6.17 -1.31 -28.35
CA THR A 284 5.22 -2.00 -27.46
C THR A 284 3.80 -1.47 -27.60
N ARG A 285 3.59 -0.33 -28.26
CA ARG A 285 2.27 0.20 -28.58
C ARG A 285 1.54 -0.61 -29.67
N HIS A 286 2.31 -1.27 -30.54
CA HIS A 286 1.78 -2.07 -31.64
C HIS A 286 1.85 -3.52 -31.24
N PHE A 287 0.73 -4.12 -30.91
CA PHE A 287 0.68 -5.49 -30.46
C PHE A 287 -0.53 -6.24 -31.01
N LYS A 288 -0.43 -7.55 -30.97
CA LYS A 288 -1.52 -8.44 -31.29
C LYS A 288 -2.13 -8.96 -29.99
N ALA A 289 -3.39 -8.66 -29.76
CA ALA A 289 -4.13 -9.20 -28.62
C ALA A 289 -4.17 -10.74 -28.68
N PRO A 290 -4.44 -11.44 -27.57
CA PRO A 290 -4.41 -12.91 -27.52
C PRO A 290 -5.32 -13.61 -28.52
N ASP A 291 -6.37 -12.94 -28.96
CA ASP A 291 -7.34 -13.40 -29.98
C ASP A 291 -6.98 -13.02 -31.42
N GLY A 292 -5.84 -12.36 -31.62
CA GLY A 292 -5.32 -11.98 -32.93
C GLY A 292 -5.66 -10.58 -33.41
N ARG A 293 -6.41 -9.77 -32.61
CA ARG A 293 -6.69 -8.36 -32.97
C ARG A 293 -5.40 -7.54 -33.02
N GLU A 294 -5.24 -6.74 -34.06
CA GLU A 294 -4.17 -5.74 -34.14
C GLU A 294 -4.58 -4.50 -33.31
N VAL A 295 -3.75 -4.11 -32.37
CA VAL A 295 -4.01 -3.02 -31.43
C VAL A 295 -2.87 -2.04 -31.41
N VAL A 296 -3.21 -0.75 -31.38
CA VAL A 296 -2.26 0.33 -31.11
C VAL A 296 -2.71 1.06 -29.86
N SER A 297 -2.03 0.83 -28.75
CA SER A 297 -2.38 1.39 -27.45
C SER A 297 -1.14 1.62 -26.57
N GLY A 298 -1.25 2.53 -25.62
CA GLY A 298 -0.18 2.86 -24.68
C GLY A 298 0.53 4.18 -25.00
N PRO A 299 1.50 4.56 -24.15
CA PRO A 299 2.16 5.86 -24.23
C PRO A 299 3.09 5.98 -25.44
N VAL A 300 3.30 7.22 -25.90
CA VAL A 300 4.30 7.57 -26.93
C VAL A 300 5.70 7.66 -26.33
N GLU A 301 5.79 8.10 -25.07
CA GLU A 301 7.03 8.24 -24.33
C GLU A 301 7.09 7.23 -23.20
N PRO A 302 8.27 6.64 -22.88
CA PRO A 302 8.39 5.70 -21.77
C PRO A 302 8.30 6.43 -20.42
N TRP A 303 7.63 5.80 -19.49
CA TRP A 303 7.53 6.26 -18.10
C TRP A 303 7.15 5.09 -17.18
N THR A 304 7.17 5.33 -15.88
CA THR A 304 6.84 4.33 -14.86
C THR A 304 5.80 4.89 -13.89
N TRP A 305 4.82 4.07 -13.48
CA TRP A 305 4.06 4.32 -12.27
C TRP A 305 4.82 3.76 -11.05
N GLN A 306 5.10 4.59 -10.06
CA GLN A 306 5.34 4.12 -8.70
C GLN A 306 3.98 3.99 -8.03
N ILE A 307 3.68 2.81 -7.52
CA ILE A 307 2.36 2.52 -6.96
C ILE A 307 2.44 2.08 -5.50
N ALA A 308 1.35 2.36 -4.77
CA ALA A 308 1.00 1.73 -3.52
C ALA A 308 -0.43 1.22 -3.64
N GLU A 309 -0.64 -0.06 -3.41
CA GLU A 309 -1.90 -0.74 -3.75
C GLU A 309 -2.36 -1.64 -2.60
N ILE A 310 -3.65 -1.53 -2.25
CA ILE A 310 -4.31 -2.33 -1.23
C ILE A 310 -5.29 -3.28 -1.91
N PHE A 311 -5.20 -4.56 -1.56
CA PHE A 311 -6.12 -5.61 -1.99
C PHE A 311 -6.97 -6.07 -0.82
N LYS A 312 -8.28 -6.08 -0.97
CA LYS A 312 -9.20 -6.83 -0.10
C LYS A 312 -9.39 -8.21 -0.70
N ILE A 313 -8.98 -9.23 0.05
CA ILE A 313 -9.00 -10.63 -0.39
C ILE A 313 -9.83 -11.45 0.59
N GLU A 314 -10.74 -12.24 0.06
CA GLU A 314 -11.59 -13.15 0.82
C GLU A 314 -11.84 -14.42 0.00
N LYS A 315 -11.73 -15.59 0.64
CA LYS A 315 -11.93 -16.91 0.00
C LYS A 315 -11.10 -17.09 -1.29
N GLY A 316 -9.87 -16.55 -1.30
CA GLY A 316 -8.97 -16.64 -2.44
C GLY A 316 -9.30 -15.72 -3.61
N LEU A 317 -10.21 -14.77 -3.45
CA LEU A 317 -10.64 -13.81 -4.48
C LEU A 317 -10.42 -12.37 -4.03
N ILE A 318 -10.01 -11.52 -4.96
CA ILE A 318 -9.88 -10.08 -4.78
C ILE A 318 -11.26 -9.44 -4.95
N ARG A 319 -11.75 -8.82 -3.89
CA ARG A 319 -13.06 -8.16 -3.85
C ARG A 319 -13.00 -6.66 -4.18
N ARG A 320 -11.91 -6.02 -3.79
CA ARG A 320 -11.74 -4.59 -4.01
C ARG A 320 -10.27 -4.21 -4.00
N ILE A 321 -9.93 -3.22 -4.80
CA ILE A 321 -8.57 -2.69 -4.92
C ILE A 321 -8.63 -1.17 -4.74
N GLU A 322 -7.67 -0.63 -3.99
CA GLU A 322 -7.47 0.81 -3.88
C GLU A 322 -5.99 1.12 -4.02
N ALA A 323 -5.67 1.99 -4.97
CA ALA A 323 -4.30 2.33 -5.29
C ALA A 323 -4.08 3.84 -5.35
N VAL A 324 -2.88 4.26 -4.99
CA VAL A 324 -2.35 5.58 -5.30
C VAL A 324 -1.10 5.44 -6.15
N LEU A 325 -1.01 6.26 -7.19
CA LEU A 325 0.01 6.15 -8.23
C LEU A 325 0.64 7.51 -8.50
N LEU A 326 1.94 7.48 -8.69
CA LEU A 326 2.74 8.63 -9.11
C LEU A 326 3.53 8.30 -10.37
N ARG A 327 3.35 9.09 -11.42
CA ARG A 327 4.20 8.99 -12.62
C ARG A 327 5.62 9.47 -12.29
N CYS A 328 6.58 8.62 -12.59
CA CYS A 328 8.00 8.88 -12.35
C CYS A 328 8.83 8.53 -13.59
N PRO A 329 10.13 8.89 -13.61
CA PRO A 329 11.04 8.52 -14.69
C PRO A 329 11.06 7.01 -14.94
N TYR A 330 11.15 6.62 -16.24
CA TYR A 330 11.20 5.22 -16.62
C TYR A 330 12.38 4.49 -15.97
N GLY A 331 12.09 3.34 -15.35
CA GLY A 331 13.10 2.53 -14.68
C GLY A 331 13.53 3.03 -13.29
N MET A 332 12.83 4.00 -12.69
CA MET A 332 13.11 4.48 -11.34
C MET A 332 13.03 3.36 -10.30
N ASN A 333 13.86 3.39 -9.27
CA ASN A 333 13.89 2.44 -8.15
C ASN A 333 13.30 3.03 -6.87
N SER A 334 12.89 2.14 -5.95
CA SER A 334 12.25 2.52 -4.68
C SER A 334 13.21 3.09 -3.63
N GLY A 335 14.51 2.86 -3.79
CA GLY A 335 15.49 3.07 -2.73
C GLY A 335 15.49 1.99 -1.63
N TRP A 336 14.62 0.98 -1.70
CA TRP A 336 14.53 -0.12 -0.71
C TRP A 336 15.06 -1.45 -1.22
N SER A 337 15.22 -1.60 -2.51
CA SER A 337 15.71 -2.80 -3.18
C SER A 337 17.09 -2.55 -3.81
N THR A 338 17.91 -3.59 -3.97
CA THR A 338 19.08 -3.49 -4.84
C THR A 338 18.63 -3.26 -6.28
N TYR A 339 19.57 -2.91 -7.17
CA TYR A 339 19.23 -2.73 -8.59
C TYR A 339 18.59 -3.99 -9.19
N GLU A 340 19.18 -5.15 -8.92
CA GLU A 340 18.72 -6.45 -9.43
C GLU A 340 17.32 -6.78 -8.91
N GLN A 341 17.08 -6.58 -7.61
CA GLN A 341 15.78 -6.77 -6.99
C GLN A 341 14.74 -5.82 -7.56
N GLY A 342 15.09 -4.52 -7.67
CA GLY A 342 14.21 -3.48 -8.18
C GLY A 342 13.87 -3.63 -9.67
N MET A 343 14.66 -4.38 -10.44
CA MET A 343 14.43 -4.68 -11.85
C MET A 343 13.77 -6.06 -12.08
N SER A 344 13.61 -6.84 -11.01
CA SER A 344 12.96 -8.16 -11.04
C SER A 344 11.44 -8.05 -10.87
N ASP A 345 10.70 -8.99 -11.45
CA ASP A 345 9.27 -9.20 -11.21
C ASP A 345 8.99 -10.28 -10.14
N GLU A 346 10.02 -10.75 -9.48
CA GLU A 346 9.88 -11.66 -8.34
C GLU A 346 9.28 -10.97 -7.12
N ILE A 347 8.58 -11.76 -6.31
CA ILE A 347 7.97 -11.28 -5.06
C ILE A 347 9.06 -10.99 -4.03
N GLN A 348 8.95 -9.84 -3.38
CA GLN A 348 9.73 -9.49 -2.21
C GLN A 348 8.80 -9.38 -0.99
N ILE A 349 9.01 -10.24 0.00
CA ILE A 349 8.31 -10.18 1.28
C ILE A 349 9.19 -9.39 2.24
N VAL A 350 8.66 -8.28 2.71
CA VAL A 350 9.38 -7.37 3.61
C VAL A 350 8.93 -7.64 5.05
N TYR A 351 9.88 -8.10 5.89
CA TYR A 351 9.64 -8.41 7.32
C TYR A 351 10.18 -7.34 8.26
#